data_b8db4b8ec0bd5f135fccb873b8d29524
#
_entry.id   b8db4b8ec0bd5f135fccb873b8d29524
#
_cell.length_a   1.000
_cell.length_b   1.000
_cell.length_c   1.000
_cell.angle_alpha   90.00
_cell.angle_beta   90.00
_cell.angle_gamma   90.00
#
_symmetry.space_group_name_H-M   'P 1'
#
loop_
_entity.id
_entity.type
_entity.pdbx_description
1 polymer ?
#
loop_
_entity_poly.entity_id
_entity_poly.type
_entity_poly.pdbx_seq_one_letter_code
_entity_poly.pdbx_strand_id
1 'polypeptide(L)'
;MTVAQAASALGGGFGAPKGYSGGCGYAVLVKAPRGLAVMLNEGKIARFEIRSGGIKTTEGARIGDSETRIKSLYAGRVTSTPHKYVSGGHYLTVVPPGSDSGDRIVFETDGSKVTEYRSGKTPEVEQVEGCG
;
A
#
# COMPACT_ATOMS: atom_id res chain seq x y z
N MET A 1 5.19 12.02 5.75
CA MET A 1 5.05 12.80 4.50
C MET A 1 3.72 13.52 4.48
N THR A 2 3.74 14.81 4.15
CA THR A 2 2.52 15.60 4.01
C THR A 2 1.93 15.44 2.62
N VAL A 3 0.67 15.86 2.45
CA VAL A 3 0.02 15.86 1.12
C VAL A 3 0.82 16.72 0.13
N ALA A 4 1.31 17.87 0.56
CA ALA A 4 2.10 18.75 -0.30
C ALA A 4 3.42 18.09 -0.74
N GLN A 5 4.10 17.41 0.16
CA GLN A 5 5.34 16.70 -0.16
C GLN A 5 5.09 15.57 -1.16
N ALA A 6 4.02 14.81 -0.98
CA ALA A 6 3.67 13.73 -1.89
C ALA A 6 3.24 14.25 -3.25
N ALA A 7 2.48 15.34 -3.31
CA ALA A 7 2.10 15.98 -4.56
C ALA A 7 3.32 16.43 -5.36
N SER A 8 4.28 17.03 -4.67
CA SER A 8 5.55 17.46 -5.28
C SER A 8 6.33 16.26 -5.82
N ALA A 9 6.43 15.19 -5.04
CA ALA A 9 7.18 13.98 -5.41
C ALA A 9 6.56 13.25 -6.61
N LEU A 10 5.23 13.28 -6.74
CA LEU A 10 4.51 12.59 -7.81
C LEU A 10 4.25 13.46 -9.04
N GLY A 11 4.68 14.73 -9.01
CA GLY A 11 4.50 15.65 -10.14
C GLY A 11 3.06 16.03 -10.42
N GLY A 12 2.15 15.87 -9.47
CA GLY A 12 0.74 16.18 -9.63
C GLY A 12 0.10 16.66 -8.34
N GLY A 13 -1.10 17.22 -8.45
CA GLY A 13 -1.86 17.66 -7.31
C GLY A 13 -2.75 16.55 -6.74
N PHE A 14 -2.95 16.60 -5.43
CA PHE A 14 -3.99 15.80 -4.78
C PHE A 14 -5.25 16.66 -4.67
N GLY A 15 -6.40 16.10 -5.03
CA GLY A 15 -7.67 16.70 -4.66
C GLY A 15 -7.85 16.61 -3.15
N ALA A 16 -8.48 17.63 -2.57
CA ALA A 16 -8.80 17.58 -1.15
C ALA A 16 -9.72 16.39 -0.86
N PRO A 17 -9.43 15.57 0.16
CA PRO A 17 -10.31 14.45 0.49
C PRO A 17 -11.67 14.97 0.94
N LYS A 18 -12.73 14.43 0.34
CA LYS A 18 -14.10 14.79 0.68
C LYS A 18 -14.38 14.44 2.13
N GLY A 19 -14.84 15.42 2.92
CA GLY A 19 -15.18 15.21 4.32
C GLY A 19 -14.00 14.99 5.24
N TYR A 20 -12.80 15.22 4.76
CA TYR A 20 -11.61 15.07 5.60
C TYR A 20 -11.52 16.22 6.62
N SER A 21 -11.44 15.88 7.89
CA SER A 21 -11.41 16.85 8.99
C SER A 21 -10.19 16.68 9.90
N GLY A 22 -9.10 16.14 9.37
CA GLY A 22 -7.85 15.97 10.12
C GLY A 22 -7.64 14.60 10.77
N GLY A 23 -8.64 13.71 10.71
CA GLY A 23 -8.50 12.32 11.16
C GLY A 23 -7.97 11.41 10.05
N CYS A 24 -8.47 10.18 9.99
CA CYS A 24 -8.15 9.24 8.92
C CYS A 24 -9.08 9.47 7.73
N GLY A 25 -8.52 9.48 6.52
CA GLY A 25 -9.29 9.64 5.29
C GLY A 25 -8.45 9.30 4.08
N TYR A 26 -9.06 9.37 2.89
CA TYR A 26 -8.37 9.09 1.64
C TYR A 26 -8.35 10.33 0.76
N ALA A 27 -7.20 10.59 0.14
CA ALA A 27 -7.06 11.64 -0.86
C ALA A 27 -7.27 11.06 -2.25
N VAL A 28 -7.93 11.84 -3.11
CA VAL A 28 -8.07 11.52 -4.52
C VAL A 28 -6.95 12.23 -5.28
N LEU A 29 -6.19 11.47 -6.06
CA LEU A 29 -5.14 12.03 -6.89
C LEU A 29 -5.73 12.58 -8.18
N VAL A 30 -5.42 13.83 -8.50
CA VAL A 30 -5.96 14.51 -9.69
C VAL A 30 -5.35 13.92 -10.97
N LYS A 31 -4.08 13.55 -10.92
CA LYS A 31 -3.36 12.94 -12.05
C LYS A 31 -2.62 11.71 -11.54
N ALA A 32 -3.35 10.64 -11.27
CA ALA A 32 -2.74 9.43 -10.76
C ALA A 32 -2.93 8.27 -11.72
N PRO A 33 -2.03 7.30 -11.72
CA PRO A 33 -2.29 6.02 -12.33
C PRO A 33 -3.56 5.40 -11.75
N ARG A 34 -4.32 4.71 -12.58
CA ARG A 34 -5.54 4.02 -12.14
C ARG A 34 -5.23 3.05 -11.01
N GLY A 35 -6.09 3.03 -10.00
CA GLY A 35 -5.98 2.08 -8.90
C GLY A 35 -5.16 2.55 -7.71
N LEU A 36 -4.55 3.73 -7.77
CA LEU A 36 -3.79 4.28 -6.65
C LEU A 36 -4.71 5.11 -5.75
N ALA A 37 -4.68 4.81 -4.45
CA ALA A 37 -5.33 5.60 -3.41
C ALA A 37 -4.31 5.95 -2.33
N VAL A 38 -4.54 7.06 -1.65
CA VAL A 38 -3.64 7.55 -0.60
C VAL A 38 -4.44 7.72 0.69
N MET A 39 -3.99 7.05 1.75
CA MET A 39 -4.58 7.22 3.08
C MET A 39 -3.88 8.36 3.80
N LEU A 40 -4.68 9.26 4.37
CA LEU A 40 -4.22 10.34 5.22
C LEU A 40 -4.57 10.05 6.66
N ASN A 41 -3.68 10.43 7.57
CA ASN A 41 -3.95 10.43 8.99
C ASN A 41 -3.35 11.70 9.59
N GLU A 42 -4.21 12.53 10.17
CA GLU A 42 -3.85 13.82 10.77
C GLU A 42 -3.04 14.70 9.81
N GLY A 43 -3.48 14.81 8.56
CA GLY A 43 -2.88 15.66 7.54
C GLY A 43 -1.62 15.10 6.90
N LYS A 44 -1.19 13.91 7.27
CA LYS A 44 0.01 13.26 6.73
C LYS A 44 -0.36 12.00 5.97
N ILE A 45 0.43 11.69 4.95
CA ILE A 45 0.26 10.43 4.23
C ILE A 45 0.72 9.29 5.12
N ALA A 46 -0.19 8.36 5.39
CA ALA A 46 0.06 7.17 6.19
C ALA A 46 0.41 5.98 5.32
N ARG A 47 -0.23 5.83 4.17
CA ARG A 47 0.08 4.74 3.23
C ARG A 47 -0.44 5.03 1.83
N PHE A 48 0.16 4.35 0.85
CA PHE A 48 -0.34 4.26 -0.51
C PHE A 48 -1.00 2.90 -0.70
N GLU A 49 -2.15 2.86 -1.39
CA GLU A 49 -2.86 1.62 -1.69
C GLU A 49 -2.96 1.45 -3.19
N ILE A 50 -2.56 0.30 -3.69
CA ILE A 50 -2.66 -0.06 -5.09
C ILE A 50 -3.70 -1.18 -5.21
N ARG A 51 -4.86 -0.86 -5.79
CA ARG A 51 -6.02 -1.75 -5.83
C ARG A 51 -6.28 -2.35 -7.21
N SER A 52 -5.66 -1.78 -8.24
CA SER A 52 -5.78 -2.29 -9.61
C SER A 52 -4.69 -1.67 -10.47
N GLY A 53 -4.60 -2.10 -11.72
CA GLY A 53 -3.66 -1.54 -12.68
C GLY A 53 -2.29 -2.19 -12.63
N GLY A 54 -1.32 -1.55 -13.30
CA GLY A 54 0.01 -2.11 -13.51
C GLY A 54 1.12 -1.40 -12.74
N ILE A 55 0.79 -0.68 -11.66
CA ILE A 55 1.80 -0.01 -10.84
C ILE A 55 2.70 -1.05 -10.18
N LYS A 56 4.01 -0.89 -10.32
CA LYS A 56 5.01 -1.80 -9.78
C LYS A 56 5.75 -1.17 -8.61
N THR A 57 6.19 -2.02 -7.68
CA THR A 57 7.17 -1.59 -6.67
C THR A 57 8.54 -1.39 -7.31
N THR A 58 9.46 -0.79 -6.57
CA THR A 58 10.85 -0.60 -7.04
C THR A 58 11.49 -1.93 -7.47
N GLU A 59 11.17 -3.02 -6.79
CA GLU A 59 11.68 -4.36 -7.09
C GLU A 59 10.92 -5.07 -8.22
N GLY A 60 9.84 -4.45 -8.73
CA GLY A 60 9.08 -4.98 -9.84
C GLY A 60 7.84 -5.79 -9.47
N ALA A 61 7.45 -5.80 -8.20
CA ALA A 61 6.23 -6.48 -7.76
C ALA A 61 4.99 -5.71 -8.20
N ARG A 62 3.94 -6.43 -8.58
CA ARG A 62 2.67 -5.84 -9.03
C ARG A 62 1.50 -6.78 -8.75
N ILE A 63 0.29 -6.24 -8.91
CA ILE A 63 -0.94 -7.06 -8.87
C ILE A 63 -0.87 -8.12 -9.97
N GLY A 64 -1.27 -9.33 -9.63
CA GLY A 64 -1.22 -10.48 -10.53
C GLY A 64 0.03 -11.35 -10.37
N ASP A 65 1.04 -10.87 -9.66
CA ASP A 65 2.22 -11.68 -9.36
C ASP A 65 1.86 -12.81 -8.39
N SER A 66 2.54 -13.95 -8.54
CA SER A 66 2.36 -15.07 -7.63
C SER A 66 2.97 -14.79 -6.26
N GLU A 67 2.50 -15.50 -5.24
CA GLU A 67 3.10 -15.43 -3.91
C GLU A 67 4.58 -15.84 -3.95
N THR A 68 4.90 -16.86 -4.75
CA THR A 68 6.28 -17.32 -4.93
C THR A 68 7.17 -16.21 -5.49
N ARG A 69 6.66 -15.43 -6.46
CA ARG A 69 7.41 -14.32 -7.01
C ARG A 69 7.68 -13.24 -5.96
N ILE A 70 6.69 -12.90 -5.14
CA ILE A 70 6.86 -11.91 -4.07
C ILE A 70 7.92 -12.40 -3.07
N LYS A 71 7.85 -13.65 -2.66
CA LYS A 71 8.84 -14.23 -1.74
C LYS A 71 10.24 -14.24 -2.34
N SER A 72 10.34 -14.41 -3.66
CA SER A 72 11.63 -14.38 -4.37
C SER A 72 12.20 -12.97 -4.49
N LEU A 73 11.35 -11.99 -4.83
CA LEU A 73 11.77 -10.58 -4.96
C LEU A 73 12.25 -9.99 -3.64
N TYR A 74 11.68 -10.43 -2.53
CA TYR A 74 11.99 -9.92 -1.18
C TYR A 74 12.50 -11.04 -0.28
N ALA A 75 13.38 -11.88 -0.81
CA ALA A 75 13.87 -13.08 -0.11
C ALA A 75 14.37 -12.75 1.31
N GLY A 76 13.90 -13.52 2.28
CA GLY A 76 14.24 -13.34 3.69
C GLY A 76 13.55 -12.19 4.40
N ARG A 77 12.66 -11.47 3.71
CA ARG A 77 12.01 -10.27 4.24
C ARG A 77 10.48 -10.37 4.28
N VAL A 78 9.92 -11.53 3.96
CA VAL A 78 8.48 -11.74 3.83
C VAL A 78 7.95 -12.58 4.99
N THR A 79 6.90 -12.08 5.64
CA THR A 79 6.12 -12.83 6.64
C THR A 79 4.72 -13.06 6.08
N SER A 80 4.27 -14.30 6.05
CA SER A 80 2.94 -14.67 5.55
C SER A 80 2.00 -14.94 6.72
N THR A 81 0.81 -14.33 6.66
CA THR A 81 -0.26 -14.54 7.64
C THR A 81 -1.57 -14.78 6.90
N PRO A 82 -2.54 -15.51 7.52
CA PRO A 82 -3.83 -15.78 6.87
C PRO A 82 -4.62 -14.49 6.61
N HIS A 83 -5.26 -14.43 5.44
CA HIS A 83 -6.15 -13.32 5.09
C HIS A 83 -7.42 -13.37 5.95
N LYS A 84 -7.83 -12.19 6.44
CA LYS A 84 -8.98 -12.07 7.34
C LYS A 84 -10.31 -12.42 6.65
N TYR A 85 -10.43 -12.10 5.37
CA TYR A 85 -11.69 -12.20 4.63
C TYR A 85 -11.68 -13.22 3.49
N VAL A 86 -10.51 -13.61 2.99
CA VAL A 86 -10.39 -14.51 1.86
C VAL A 86 -9.86 -15.86 2.34
N SER A 87 -10.70 -16.89 2.28
CA SER A 87 -10.31 -18.24 2.66
C SER A 87 -9.16 -18.72 1.77
N GLY A 88 -8.07 -19.16 2.39
CA GLY A 88 -6.87 -19.58 1.67
C GLY A 88 -5.96 -18.44 1.20
N GLY A 89 -6.41 -17.20 1.34
CA GLY A 89 -5.59 -16.02 1.02
C GLY A 89 -4.58 -15.71 2.11
N HIS A 90 -3.67 -14.79 1.80
CA HIS A 90 -2.61 -14.39 2.73
C HIS A 90 -2.36 -12.89 2.69
N TYR A 91 -1.79 -12.38 3.78
CA TYR A 91 -1.07 -11.11 3.81
C TYR A 91 0.41 -11.44 3.77
N LEU A 92 1.11 -10.95 2.76
CA LEU A 92 2.56 -11.06 2.67
C LEU A 92 3.13 -9.71 3.11
N THR A 93 3.62 -9.65 4.34
CA THR A 93 4.17 -8.45 4.91
C THR A 93 5.67 -8.41 4.67
N VAL A 94 6.14 -7.37 4.01
CA VAL A 94 7.51 -7.23 3.56
C VAL A 94 8.19 -6.07 4.28
N VAL A 95 9.41 -6.31 4.76
CA VAL A 95 10.32 -5.24 5.21
C VAL A 95 11.14 -4.83 3.98
N PRO A 96 10.90 -3.63 3.39
CA PRO A 96 11.60 -3.26 2.16
C PRO A 96 13.11 -3.14 2.37
N PRO A 97 13.92 -3.42 1.33
CA PRO A 97 15.37 -3.21 1.40
C PRO A 97 15.69 -1.75 1.70
N GLY A 98 16.65 -1.51 2.59
CA GLY A 98 17.04 -0.16 2.98
C GLY A 98 16.05 0.56 3.88
N SER A 99 14.98 -0.10 4.29
CA SER A 99 14.02 0.49 5.21
C SER A 99 14.62 0.60 6.60
N ASP A 100 14.42 1.75 7.25
CA ASP A 100 14.82 1.95 8.63
C ASP A 100 13.89 1.15 9.56
N SER A 101 12.98 1.79 10.20
CA SER A 101 12.01 1.13 11.06
C SER A 101 10.62 1.62 10.73
N GLY A 102 9.68 0.72 10.71
CA GLY A 102 8.27 1.05 10.53
C GLY A 102 7.76 1.06 9.10
N ASP A 103 8.62 1.09 8.10
CA ASP A 103 8.17 1.00 6.71
C ASP A 103 7.89 -0.45 6.34
N ARG A 104 6.76 -0.69 5.66
CA ARG A 104 6.34 -2.02 5.22
C ARG A 104 5.61 -1.96 3.90
N ILE A 105 5.65 -3.07 3.16
CA ILE A 105 4.76 -3.32 2.03
C ILE A 105 3.93 -4.54 2.40
N VAL A 106 2.62 -4.44 2.25
CA VAL A 106 1.70 -5.56 2.53
C VAL A 106 1.01 -5.94 1.23
N PHE A 107 1.24 -7.16 0.76
CA PHE A 107 0.57 -7.72 -0.40
C PHE A 107 -0.57 -8.61 0.07
N GLU A 108 -1.80 -8.32 -0.38
CA GLU A 108 -2.94 -9.21 -0.14
C GLU A 108 -3.05 -10.17 -1.31
N THR A 109 -3.25 -11.45 -1.01
CA THR A 109 -3.38 -12.49 -2.04
C THR A 109 -4.65 -13.28 -1.86
N ASP A 110 -5.04 -13.98 -2.93
CA ASP A 110 -6.13 -14.96 -2.90
C ASP A 110 -5.62 -16.39 -2.59
N GLY A 111 -4.37 -16.52 -2.20
CA GLY A 111 -3.69 -17.79 -1.99
C GLY A 111 -2.78 -18.16 -3.17
N SER A 112 -2.92 -17.50 -4.30
CA SER A 112 -2.15 -17.74 -5.52
C SER A 112 -1.48 -16.46 -6.02
N LYS A 113 -2.26 -15.41 -6.18
CA LYS A 113 -1.82 -14.15 -6.80
C LYS A 113 -2.11 -12.95 -5.91
N VAL A 114 -1.30 -11.92 -6.07
CA VAL A 114 -1.53 -10.62 -5.44
C VAL A 114 -2.79 -9.98 -6.04
N THR A 115 -3.73 -9.60 -5.19
CA THR A 115 -4.96 -8.94 -5.58
C THR A 115 -4.91 -7.44 -5.35
N GLU A 116 -4.18 -7.01 -4.33
CA GLU A 116 -3.89 -5.60 -4.05
C GLU A 116 -2.68 -5.51 -3.13
N TYR A 117 -2.07 -4.34 -3.05
CA TYR A 117 -0.99 -4.13 -2.09
C TYR A 117 -0.96 -2.69 -1.61
N ARG A 118 -0.25 -2.47 -0.52
CA ARG A 118 -0.10 -1.16 0.08
C ARG A 118 1.30 -0.97 0.66
N SER A 119 1.74 0.27 0.69
CA SER A 119 3.06 0.65 1.20
C SER A 119 2.90 1.82 2.15
N GLY A 120 3.58 1.77 3.27
CA GLY A 120 3.52 2.84 4.26
C GLY A 120 4.18 2.46 5.56
N LYS A 121 3.84 3.21 6.61
CA LYS A 121 4.39 2.99 7.94
C LYS A 121 3.45 2.17 8.81
N THR A 122 4.01 1.43 9.74
CA THR A 122 3.23 0.79 10.81
C THR A 122 2.73 1.85 11.78
N PRO A 123 1.55 1.69 12.40
CA PRO A 123 0.63 0.57 12.25
C PRO A 123 -0.33 0.69 11.05
N GLU A 124 -0.45 1.86 10.41
CA GLU A 124 -1.48 2.15 9.41
C GLU A 124 -1.40 1.19 8.21
N VAL A 125 -0.20 0.85 7.76
CA VAL A 125 -0.01 -0.03 6.60
C VAL A 125 -0.56 -1.44 6.85
N GLU A 126 -0.63 -1.86 8.10
CA GLU A 126 -1.11 -3.18 8.50
C GLU A 126 -2.61 -3.22 8.79
N GLN A 127 -3.27 -2.07 8.81
CA GLN A 127 -4.71 -2.00 9.07
C GLN A 127 -5.49 -2.48 7.85
N VAL A 128 -6.06 -3.66 7.95
CA VAL A 128 -6.76 -4.33 6.84
C VAL A 128 -7.98 -3.52 6.37
N GLU A 129 -8.68 -2.89 7.29
CA GLU A 129 -9.90 -2.14 7.00
C GLU A 129 -9.65 -0.67 6.70
N GLY A 130 -8.40 -0.28 6.57
CA GLY A 130 -8.04 1.10 6.29
C GLY A 130 -8.45 2.05 7.40
N CYS A 131 -9.18 3.11 7.03
CA CYS A 131 -9.64 4.11 7.99
C CYS A 131 -10.84 3.67 8.83
N GLY A 132 -11.31 2.54 8.60
CA GLY A 132 -12.45 2.11 9.34
C GLY A 132 -13.17 0.98 8.92
#